data_68b17e9ea105349c84c0aaf9bed3697e
#
_entry.id   68b17e9ea105349c84c0aaf9bed3697e
#
_cell.length_a   1.000
_cell.length_b   1.000
_cell.length_c   1.000
_cell.angle_alpha   90.00
_cell.angle_beta   90.00
_cell.angle_gamma   90.00
#
_symmetry.space_group_name_H-M   'P 1'
#
loop_
_entity.id
_entity.type
_entity.pdbx_description
1 polymer ?
#
loop_
_entity_poly.entity_id
_entity_poly.type
_entity_poly.pdbx_seq_one_letter_code
_entity_poly.pdbx_strand_id
1 'polypeptide(L)'
;MFYYDSVLKENESNFDWEKALKYLDLLYVKKHSEQIAATIVGFAWYYFIDGAVESKSYNLESCQIGLDYWKKYLDIGFKEFYDDPSFCFIAGYTLALHGFFIDGGTNADQEELGYSLIKKCQQTTDND
;
A
#
# COMPACT_ATOMS: atom_id res chain seq x y z
N MET A 1 7.33 -9.48 -8.58
CA MET A 1 6.04 -9.31 -7.89
C MET A 1 5.75 -7.85 -7.52
N PHE A 2 6.58 -7.23 -6.68
CA PHE A 2 6.48 -5.79 -6.40
C PHE A 2 7.54 -5.04 -7.18
N TYR A 3 7.25 -3.77 -7.46
CA TYR A 3 8.20 -2.91 -8.15
C TYR A 3 9.29 -2.43 -7.19
N TYR A 4 10.53 -2.44 -7.63
CA TYR A 4 11.65 -1.94 -6.84
C TYR A 4 12.79 -1.53 -7.76
N ASP A 5 13.46 -0.43 -7.44
CA ASP A 5 14.59 0.07 -8.22
C ASP A 5 15.62 0.79 -7.32
N SER A 6 16.68 1.30 -7.94
CA SER A 6 17.75 1.97 -7.21
C SER A 6 17.31 3.28 -6.54
N VAL A 7 16.34 3.98 -7.12
CA VAL A 7 15.81 5.22 -6.54
C VAL A 7 15.07 4.91 -5.24
N LEU A 8 14.24 3.86 -5.24
CA LEU A 8 13.53 3.43 -4.04
C LEU A 8 14.50 2.96 -2.96
N LYS A 9 15.53 2.20 -3.36
CA LYS A 9 16.54 1.72 -2.43
C LYS A 9 17.24 2.89 -1.73
N GLU A 10 17.60 3.93 -2.47
CA GLU A 10 18.25 5.11 -1.91
C GLU A 10 17.33 5.85 -0.94
N ASN A 11 16.08 6.07 -1.34
CA ASN A 11 15.10 6.74 -0.47
C ASN A 11 14.84 5.96 0.81
N GLU A 12 14.73 4.63 0.70
CA GLU A 12 14.53 3.74 1.84
C GLU A 12 15.72 3.80 2.79
N SER A 13 16.95 3.78 2.25
CA SER A 13 18.18 3.88 3.05
C SER A 13 18.28 5.20 3.80
N ASN A 14 17.69 6.26 3.28
CA ASN A 14 17.65 7.59 3.89
C ASN A 14 16.39 7.83 4.72
N PHE A 15 15.53 6.82 4.85
CA PHE A 15 14.23 6.92 5.53
C PHE A 15 13.35 8.02 4.95
N ASP A 16 13.45 8.26 3.65
CA ASP A 16 12.70 9.30 2.94
C ASP A 16 11.48 8.71 2.22
N TRP A 17 10.52 8.25 3.02
CA TRP A 17 9.33 7.55 2.53
C TRP A 17 8.41 8.43 1.69
N GLU A 18 8.31 9.72 2.07
CA GLU A 18 7.49 10.68 1.34
C GLU A 18 8.00 10.88 -0.08
N LYS A 19 9.31 11.01 -0.23
CA LYS A 19 9.97 11.16 -1.52
C LYS A 19 9.78 9.89 -2.37
N ALA A 20 9.87 8.72 -1.74
CA ALA A 20 9.63 7.45 -2.40
C ALA A 20 8.19 7.37 -2.93
N LEU A 21 7.22 7.78 -2.13
CA LEU A 21 5.81 7.78 -2.54
C LEU A 21 5.54 8.72 -3.71
N LYS A 22 6.11 9.92 -3.69
CA LYS A 22 5.97 10.86 -4.79
C LYS A 22 6.58 10.33 -6.08
N TYR A 23 7.75 9.70 -5.98
CA TYR A 23 8.42 9.08 -7.11
C TYR A 23 7.56 7.96 -7.72
N LEU A 24 7.03 7.08 -6.88
CA LEU A 24 6.18 5.97 -7.32
C LEU A 24 4.88 6.47 -7.95
N ASP A 25 4.27 7.50 -7.38
CA ASP A 25 3.05 8.09 -7.91
C ASP A 25 3.28 8.63 -9.33
N LEU A 26 4.39 9.31 -9.56
CA LEU A 26 4.76 9.79 -10.89
C LEU A 26 5.03 8.65 -11.87
N LEU A 27 5.68 7.57 -11.41
CA LEU A 27 5.88 6.39 -12.23
C LEU A 27 4.55 5.74 -12.63
N TYR A 28 3.61 5.67 -11.70
CA TYR A 28 2.30 5.08 -11.98
C TYR A 28 1.56 5.86 -13.06
N VAL A 29 1.62 7.19 -13.01
CA VAL A 29 1.00 8.04 -14.05
C VAL A 29 1.53 7.68 -15.43
N LYS A 30 2.81 7.32 -15.54
CA LYS A 30 3.43 6.97 -16.83
C LYS A 30 3.14 5.54 -17.27
N LYS A 31 3.08 4.59 -16.33
CA LYS A 31 3.07 3.16 -16.69
C LYS A 31 1.80 2.41 -16.31
N HIS A 32 1.00 2.92 -15.37
CA HIS A 32 -0.22 2.26 -14.87
C HIS A 32 -0.01 0.77 -14.53
N SER A 33 1.16 0.46 -13.96
CA SER A 33 1.53 -0.92 -13.64
C SER A 33 0.89 -1.40 -12.34
N GLU A 34 0.32 -2.59 -12.36
CA GLU A 34 -0.21 -3.24 -11.14
C GLU A 34 0.87 -3.43 -10.09
N GLN A 35 2.11 -3.69 -10.51
CA GLN A 35 3.23 -3.86 -9.58
C GLN A 35 3.58 -2.55 -8.89
N ILE A 36 3.55 -1.44 -9.64
CA ILE A 36 3.80 -0.11 -9.06
C ILE A 36 2.69 0.24 -8.08
N ALA A 37 1.43 0.03 -8.44
CA ALA A 37 0.29 0.29 -7.56
C ALA A 37 0.39 -0.51 -6.26
N ALA A 38 0.70 -1.80 -6.36
CA ALA A 38 0.87 -2.67 -5.20
C ALA A 38 2.00 -2.18 -4.29
N THR A 39 3.11 -1.76 -4.87
CA THR A 39 4.25 -1.22 -4.11
C THR A 39 3.86 0.05 -3.37
N ILE A 40 3.08 0.94 -4.00
CA ILE A 40 2.61 2.15 -3.34
C ILE A 40 1.72 1.84 -2.15
N VAL A 41 0.81 0.87 -2.28
CA VAL A 41 -0.04 0.43 -1.16
C VAL A 41 0.82 0.03 0.04
N GLY A 42 1.82 -0.81 -0.19
CA GLY A 42 2.70 -1.28 0.89
C GLY A 42 3.52 -0.16 1.52
N PHE A 43 4.13 0.69 0.69
CA PHE A 43 4.95 1.80 1.17
C PHE A 43 4.12 2.84 1.94
N ALA A 44 2.95 3.19 1.42
CA ALA A 44 2.07 4.17 2.06
C ALA A 44 1.57 3.65 3.41
N TRP A 45 1.14 2.39 3.45
CA TRP A 45 0.71 1.75 4.69
C TRP A 45 1.84 1.72 5.73
N TYR A 46 3.05 1.31 5.31
CA TYR A 46 4.21 1.27 6.20
C TYR A 46 4.55 2.66 6.75
N TYR A 47 4.55 3.68 5.89
CA TYR A 47 4.82 5.04 6.30
C TYR A 47 3.75 5.55 7.29
N PHE A 48 2.48 5.24 7.03
CA PHE A 48 1.37 5.59 7.92
C PHE A 48 1.53 4.97 9.31
N ILE A 49 1.87 3.68 9.36
CA ILE A 49 1.92 2.92 10.62
C ILE A 49 3.23 3.13 11.37
N ASP A 50 4.37 3.02 10.67
CA ASP A 50 5.69 2.98 11.29
C ASP A 50 6.60 4.17 10.98
N GLY A 51 6.12 5.14 10.23
CA GLY A 51 6.94 6.29 9.84
C GLY A 51 7.52 7.06 11.02
N ALA A 52 6.79 7.14 12.12
CA ALA A 52 7.24 7.83 13.34
C ALA A 52 8.45 7.15 13.97
N VAL A 53 8.65 5.85 13.76
CA VAL A 53 9.79 5.11 14.32
C VAL A 53 11.08 5.44 13.58
N GLU A 54 10.99 5.67 12.28
CA GLU A 54 12.15 5.81 11.41
C GLU A 54 12.50 7.26 11.05
N SER A 55 11.58 8.20 11.22
CA SER A 55 11.78 9.59 10.79
C SER A 55 11.58 10.56 11.95
N LYS A 56 12.59 11.36 12.24
CA LYS A 56 12.51 12.40 13.27
C LYS A 56 11.60 13.55 12.86
N SER A 57 11.34 13.70 11.57
CA SER A 57 10.49 14.77 11.04
C SER A 57 9.03 14.35 10.87
N TYR A 58 8.70 13.12 11.27
CA TYR A 58 7.34 12.59 11.13
C TYR A 58 6.38 13.35 12.06
N ASN A 59 5.23 13.75 11.54
CA ASN A 59 4.20 14.49 12.26
C ASN A 59 2.81 14.10 11.75
N LEU A 60 1.76 14.81 12.22
CA LEU A 60 0.39 14.52 11.80
C LEU A 60 0.18 14.70 10.28
N GLU A 61 0.85 15.68 9.69
CA GLU A 61 0.79 15.88 8.24
C GLU A 61 1.40 14.70 7.49
N SER A 62 2.53 14.20 7.95
CA SER A 62 3.18 13.01 7.39
C SER A 62 2.27 11.79 7.48
N CYS A 63 1.63 11.62 8.63
CA CYS A 63 0.67 10.54 8.87
C CYS A 63 -0.49 10.62 7.86
N GLN A 64 -1.03 11.81 7.65
CA GLN A 64 -2.13 12.03 6.72
C GLN A 64 -1.70 11.74 5.27
N ILE A 65 -0.48 12.12 4.90
CA ILE A 65 0.05 11.83 3.56
C ILE A 65 0.10 10.32 3.31
N GLY A 66 0.62 9.56 4.26
CA GLY A 66 0.66 8.11 4.16
C GLY A 66 -0.73 7.51 4.00
N LEU A 67 -1.67 7.95 4.84
CA LEU A 67 -3.05 7.47 4.78
C LEU A 67 -3.72 7.81 3.45
N ASP A 68 -3.51 9.02 2.93
CA ASP A 68 -4.10 9.46 1.67
C ASP A 68 -3.59 8.64 0.48
N TYR A 69 -2.29 8.37 0.41
CA TYR A 69 -1.73 7.51 -0.64
C TYR A 69 -2.24 6.08 -0.53
N TRP A 70 -2.32 5.55 0.69
CA TRP A 70 -2.83 4.20 0.92
C TRP A 70 -4.27 4.07 0.41
N LYS A 71 -5.16 4.99 0.81
CA LYS A 71 -6.55 5.00 0.36
C LYS A 71 -6.67 5.15 -1.16
N LYS A 72 -5.91 6.08 -1.73
CA LYS A 72 -5.94 6.35 -3.18
C LYS A 72 -5.60 5.09 -3.97
N TYR A 73 -4.51 4.42 -3.60
CA TYR A 73 -4.05 3.27 -4.36
C TYR A 73 -4.80 1.99 -4.05
N LEU A 74 -5.42 1.87 -2.88
CA LEU A 74 -6.40 0.83 -2.64
C LEU A 74 -7.59 0.99 -3.59
N ASP A 75 -8.11 2.21 -3.72
CA ASP A 75 -9.24 2.50 -4.60
C ASP A 75 -8.92 2.20 -6.07
N ILE A 76 -7.76 2.67 -6.54
CA ILE A 76 -7.30 2.39 -7.90
C ILE A 76 -7.19 0.88 -8.13
N GLY A 77 -6.57 0.18 -7.20
CA GLY A 77 -6.35 -1.26 -7.33
C GLY A 77 -7.64 -2.06 -7.33
N PHE A 78 -8.61 -1.69 -6.50
CA PHE A 78 -9.90 -2.35 -6.49
C PHE A 78 -10.65 -2.17 -7.81
N LYS A 79 -10.46 -1.03 -8.48
CA LYS A 79 -11.10 -0.76 -9.77
C LYS A 79 -10.38 -1.41 -10.94
N GLU A 80 -9.05 -1.42 -10.92
CA GLU A 80 -8.25 -1.78 -12.09
C GLU A 80 -7.48 -3.09 -11.95
N PHE A 81 -7.12 -3.50 -10.73
CA PHE A 81 -6.22 -4.62 -10.50
C PHE A 81 -6.77 -5.65 -9.51
N TYR A 82 -8.08 -5.77 -9.43
CA TYR A 82 -8.74 -6.63 -8.44
C TYR A 82 -8.31 -8.09 -8.51
N ASP A 83 -7.95 -8.57 -9.72
CA ASP A 83 -7.53 -9.96 -9.91
C ASP A 83 -6.01 -10.16 -9.89
N ASP A 84 -5.23 -9.09 -9.72
CA ASP A 84 -3.79 -9.21 -9.68
C ASP A 84 -3.33 -9.77 -8.32
N PRO A 85 -2.54 -10.88 -8.32
CA PRO A 85 -2.13 -11.50 -7.06
C PRO A 85 -1.31 -10.60 -6.15
N SER A 86 -0.42 -9.78 -6.69
CA SER A 86 0.40 -8.87 -5.89
C SER A 86 -0.46 -7.81 -5.22
N PHE A 87 -1.40 -7.23 -5.96
CA PHE A 87 -2.32 -6.25 -5.38
C PHE A 87 -3.21 -6.90 -4.33
N CYS A 88 -3.81 -8.06 -4.62
CA CYS A 88 -4.68 -8.75 -3.66
C CYS A 88 -3.94 -9.08 -2.37
N PHE A 89 -2.69 -9.51 -2.48
CA PHE A 89 -1.90 -9.84 -1.29
C PHE A 89 -1.65 -8.61 -0.44
N ILE A 90 -1.12 -7.53 -1.01
CA ILE A 90 -0.75 -6.35 -0.21
C ILE A 90 -1.97 -5.59 0.29
N ALA A 91 -3.02 -5.48 -0.52
CA ALA A 91 -4.27 -4.87 -0.09
C ALA A 91 -4.89 -5.68 1.04
N GLY A 92 -4.95 -7.00 0.88
CA GLY A 92 -5.49 -7.89 1.90
C GLY A 92 -4.70 -7.82 3.20
N TYR A 93 -3.38 -7.86 3.11
CA TYR A 93 -2.50 -7.83 4.27
C TYR A 93 -2.68 -6.52 5.06
N THR A 94 -2.63 -5.39 4.38
CA THR A 94 -2.75 -4.08 5.04
C THR A 94 -4.14 -3.87 5.65
N LEU A 95 -5.18 -4.28 4.95
CA LEU A 95 -6.56 -4.15 5.44
C LEU A 95 -6.86 -5.09 6.59
N ALA A 96 -6.34 -6.33 6.54
CA ALA A 96 -6.55 -7.28 7.64
C ALA A 96 -5.95 -6.75 8.95
N LEU A 97 -4.78 -6.10 8.87
CA LEU A 97 -4.10 -5.57 10.05
C LEU A 97 -4.64 -4.21 10.50
N HIS A 98 -4.92 -3.30 9.58
CA HIS A 98 -5.22 -1.92 9.92
C HIS A 98 -6.39 -1.33 9.14
N GLY A 99 -7.29 -2.17 8.61
CA GLY A 99 -8.42 -1.70 7.82
C GLY A 99 -9.34 -0.76 8.57
N PHE A 100 -9.38 -0.85 9.90
CA PHE A 100 -10.21 0.02 10.72
C PHE A 100 -9.87 1.51 10.55
N PHE A 101 -8.65 1.85 10.12
CA PHE A 101 -8.28 3.24 9.85
C PHE A 101 -8.97 3.79 8.60
N ILE A 102 -9.40 2.91 7.68
CA ILE A 102 -10.04 3.33 6.44
C ILE A 102 -11.47 3.80 6.69
N ASP A 103 -12.18 3.17 7.62
CA ASP A 103 -13.58 3.50 7.92
C ASP A 103 -13.77 4.19 9.26
N GLY A 104 -12.73 4.82 9.78
CA GLY A 104 -12.81 5.60 11.02
C GLY A 104 -12.77 4.78 12.29
N GLY A 105 -12.41 3.50 12.19
CA GLY A 105 -12.26 2.64 13.36
C GLY A 105 -13.55 2.09 13.94
N THR A 106 -14.68 2.25 13.24
CA THR A 106 -16.00 1.87 13.76
C THR A 106 -16.57 0.61 13.15
N ASN A 107 -15.91 0.05 12.11
CA ASN A 107 -16.47 -1.02 11.31
C ASN A 107 -15.40 -2.06 10.99
N ALA A 108 -15.75 -3.33 11.14
CA ALA A 108 -14.84 -4.45 10.84
C ALA A 108 -14.88 -4.88 9.37
N ASP A 109 -15.69 -4.25 8.52
CA ASP A 109 -15.86 -4.68 7.13
C ASP A 109 -14.55 -4.62 6.33
N GLN A 110 -13.70 -3.64 6.58
CA GLN A 110 -12.42 -3.51 5.88
C GLN A 110 -11.44 -4.62 6.27
N GLU A 111 -11.45 -5.03 7.54
CA GLU A 111 -10.62 -6.15 7.99
C GLU A 111 -11.10 -7.45 7.37
N GLU A 112 -12.41 -7.68 7.34
CA GLU A 112 -12.99 -8.88 6.71
C GLU A 112 -12.68 -8.92 5.23
N LEU A 113 -12.76 -7.78 4.54
CA LEU A 113 -12.36 -7.67 3.14
C LEU A 113 -10.89 -8.05 2.97
N GLY A 114 -10.02 -7.58 3.88
CA GLY A 114 -8.61 -7.92 3.85
C GLY A 114 -8.37 -9.42 3.92
N TYR A 115 -9.01 -10.11 4.85
CA TYR A 115 -8.89 -11.56 4.96
C TYR A 115 -9.41 -12.27 3.71
N SER A 116 -10.52 -11.79 3.14
CA SER A 116 -11.07 -12.36 1.91
C SER A 116 -10.11 -12.23 0.73
N LEU A 117 -9.41 -11.09 0.64
CA LEU A 117 -8.43 -10.86 -0.43
C LEU A 117 -7.21 -11.77 -0.29
N ILE A 118 -6.72 -11.99 0.93
CA ILE A 118 -5.62 -12.91 1.18
C ILE A 118 -6.01 -14.32 0.74
N LYS A 119 -7.21 -14.74 1.11
CA LYS A 119 -7.72 -16.05 0.75
C LYS A 119 -7.86 -16.20 -0.77
N LYS A 120 -8.35 -15.17 -1.44
CA LYS A 120 -8.44 -15.14 -2.90
C LYS A 120 -7.07 -15.30 -3.55
N CYS A 121 -6.08 -14.57 -3.04
CA CYS A 121 -4.70 -14.64 -3.54
C CYS A 121 -4.12 -16.05 -3.38
N GLN A 122 -4.33 -16.69 -2.23
CA GLN A 122 -3.88 -18.05 -1.97
C GLN A 122 -4.52 -19.05 -2.93
N GLN A 123 -5.82 -18.92 -3.17
CA GLN A 123 -6.53 -19.81 -4.10
C GLN A 123 -6.00 -19.67 -5.52
N THR A 124 -5.73 -18.45 -5.96
CA THR A 124 -5.17 -18.20 -7.29
C THR A 124 -3.80 -18.84 -7.43
N THR A 125 -2.95 -18.72 -6.41
CA THR A 125 -1.61 -19.29 -6.40
C THR A 125 -1.67 -20.82 -6.39
N ASP A 126 -2.56 -21.40 -5.61
CA ASP A 126 -2.70 -22.86 -5.47
C ASP A 126 -3.19 -23.53 -6.75
N ASN A 127 -3.89 -22.79 -7.59
CA ASN A 127 -4.42 -23.30 -8.86
C ASN A 127 -3.44 -23.21 -10.02
N ASP A 128 -2.32 -22.55 -9.81
CA ASP A 128 -1.24 -22.45 -10.79
C ASP A 128 -0.27 -23.65 -10.64
#